data_50ceb41658cc782c59d5fe3c583058ad
#
_entry.id   50ceb41658cc782c59d5fe3c583058ad
#
_cell.length_a   1.000
_cell.length_b   1.000
_cell.length_c   1.000
_cell.angle_alpha   90.00
_cell.angle_beta   90.00
_cell.angle_gamma   90.00
#
_symmetry.space_group_name_H-M   'P 1'
#
loop_
_entity.id
_entity.type
_entity.pdbx_description
1 polymer ?
#
loop_
_entity_poly.entity_id
_entity_poly.type
_entity_poly.pdbx_seq_one_letter_code
_entity_poly.pdbx_strand_id
1 'polypeptide(L)'
;SSVSGKLKLRFLGNHDTVTWTFDAQRAQTLYGTEKAKALWMMLGWIDGVLYIYQGDEDPAAYHLEGENLEAFFTDLIAAKREYLPNTLDTAYLQTGSAVFACRRFGEQTSRLVLVNLSDTETPYTLTASASVLTALGNVTLAGNTVTLSPYSGAILQEG
;
A
#
# COMPACT_ATOMS: atom_id res chain seq x y z
N SER A 1 -5.92 17.34 4.85
CA SER A 1 -5.61 18.56 4.08
C SER A 1 -4.13 18.56 3.74
N SER A 2 -3.79 18.50 2.48
CA SER A 2 -2.43 18.73 2.00
C SER A 2 -2.06 20.18 2.27
N VAL A 3 -0.99 20.39 3.02
CA VAL A 3 -0.38 21.73 3.06
C VAL A 3 0.22 21.95 1.68
N SER A 4 -0.30 22.91 0.93
CA SER A 4 0.14 23.21 -0.44
C SER A 4 1.66 23.34 -0.51
N GLY A 5 2.28 22.60 -1.45
CA GLY A 5 3.72 22.63 -1.69
C GLY A 5 4.59 21.78 -0.76
N LYS A 6 4.02 20.98 0.16
CA LYS A 6 4.78 20.08 1.03
C LYS A 6 4.36 18.63 0.80
N LEU A 7 5.34 17.75 0.62
CA LEU A 7 5.12 16.30 0.57
C LEU A 7 5.12 15.74 2.00
N LYS A 8 4.19 14.82 2.24
CA LYS A 8 4.14 14.06 3.50
C LYS A 8 5.07 12.87 3.41
N LEU A 9 5.84 12.64 4.46
CA LEU A 9 6.62 11.42 4.62
C LEU A 9 5.73 10.34 5.24
N ARG A 10 5.71 9.15 4.63
CA ARG A 10 4.93 7.99 5.06
C ARG A 10 5.87 6.85 5.43
N PHE A 11 5.72 6.28 6.61
CA PHE A 11 6.59 5.19 7.08
C PHE A 11 5.88 4.30 8.10
N LEU A 12 6.34 3.05 8.22
CA LEU A 12 5.94 2.13 9.29
C LEU A 12 6.89 2.19 10.48
N GLY A 13 8.14 2.51 10.24
CA GLY A 13 9.15 2.60 11.28
C GLY A 13 10.27 3.56 10.92
N ASN A 14 10.92 4.09 11.92
CA ASN A 14 12.12 4.91 11.82
C ASN A 14 13.01 4.65 13.05
N HIS A 15 14.13 5.35 13.19
CA HIS A 15 15.04 5.18 14.32
C HIS A 15 14.36 5.40 15.67
N ASP A 16 13.41 6.30 15.77
CA ASP A 16 12.70 6.57 17.03
C ASP A 16 11.75 5.41 17.39
N THR A 17 10.98 4.92 16.42
CA THR A 17 9.99 3.86 16.68
C THR A 17 10.63 2.50 16.95
N VAL A 18 11.86 2.24 16.46
CA VAL A 18 12.53 0.94 16.64
C VAL A 18 13.60 0.93 17.74
N THR A 19 13.89 2.07 18.36
CA THR A 19 14.93 2.19 19.41
C THR A 19 14.44 2.78 20.72
N TRP A 20 13.43 3.63 20.68
CA TRP A 20 13.03 4.43 21.86
C TRP A 20 11.67 4.06 22.44
N THR A 21 10.88 3.21 21.75
CA THR A 21 9.58 2.78 22.26
C THR A 21 9.71 1.49 23.07
N PHE A 22 8.79 1.27 24.00
CA PHE A 22 8.80 0.08 24.87
C PHE A 22 8.72 -1.24 24.08
N ASP A 23 8.00 -1.24 22.97
CA ASP A 23 7.86 -2.39 22.05
C ASP A 23 8.62 -2.15 20.74
N ALA A 24 9.83 -1.65 20.83
CA ALA A 24 10.66 -1.29 19.70
C ALA A 24 10.98 -2.50 18.81
N GLN A 25 10.17 -2.71 17.77
CA GLN A 25 10.33 -3.82 16.83
C GLN A 25 10.25 -3.33 15.39
N ARG A 26 10.93 -4.06 14.51
CA ARG A 26 10.83 -3.84 13.06
C ARG A 26 9.45 -4.27 12.56
N ALA A 27 9.00 -3.68 11.47
CA ALA A 27 7.65 -3.90 10.95
C ALA A 27 7.35 -5.37 10.67
N GLN A 28 8.29 -6.12 10.09
CA GLN A 28 8.09 -7.55 9.81
C GLN A 28 7.94 -8.39 11.09
N THR A 29 8.65 -8.03 12.16
CA THR A 29 8.55 -8.72 13.46
C THR A 29 7.24 -8.36 14.14
N LEU A 30 6.86 -7.07 14.09
CA LEU A 30 5.66 -6.57 14.78
C LEU A 30 4.37 -7.05 14.13
N TYR A 31 4.30 -7.05 12.80
CA TYR A 31 3.07 -7.33 12.04
C TYR A 31 3.08 -8.68 11.32
N GLY A 32 4.24 -9.32 11.18
CA GLY A 32 4.46 -10.38 10.21
C GLY A 32 4.71 -9.84 8.80
N THR A 33 5.44 -10.59 7.98
CA THR A 33 5.89 -10.13 6.66
C THR A 33 4.73 -9.74 5.74
N GLU A 34 3.69 -10.56 5.64
CA GLU A 34 2.60 -10.32 4.69
C GLU A 34 1.74 -9.11 5.10
N LYS A 35 1.44 -8.95 6.38
CA LYS A 35 0.72 -7.77 6.87
C LYS A 35 1.57 -6.50 6.74
N ALA A 36 2.87 -6.57 7.00
CA ALA A 36 3.77 -5.44 6.81
C ALA A 36 3.77 -4.99 5.34
N LYS A 37 3.82 -5.93 4.38
CA LYS A 37 3.69 -5.60 2.96
C LYS A 37 2.39 -4.85 2.65
N ALA A 38 1.25 -5.32 3.18
CA ALA A 38 -0.03 -4.65 2.98
C ALA A 38 -0.04 -3.22 3.54
N LEU A 39 0.54 -3.01 4.72
CA LEU A 39 0.66 -1.69 5.31
C LEU A 39 1.58 -0.77 4.50
N TRP A 40 2.68 -1.28 3.95
CA TRP A 40 3.54 -0.50 3.05
C TRP A 40 2.85 -0.18 1.72
N MET A 41 2.04 -1.09 1.17
CA MET A 41 1.21 -0.78 -0.01
C MET A 41 0.25 0.37 0.28
N MET A 42 -0.47 0.31 1.39
CA MET A 42 -1.40 1.36 1.81
C MET A 42 -0.68 2.71 1.94
N LEU A 43 0.44 2.76 2.63
CA LEU A 43 1.21 3.99 2.83
C LEU A 43 1.90 4.46 1.55
N GLY A 44 2.40 3.54 0.74
CA GLY A 44 3.14 3.85 -0.48
C GLY A 44 2.26 4.34 -1.62
N TRP A 45 1.00 3.95 -1.66
CA TRP A 45 0.09 4.26 -2.77
C TRP A 45 -0.84 5.45 -2.51
N ILE A 46 -0.81 6.04 -1.33
CA ILE A 46 -1.45 7.33 -1.08
C ILE A 46 -0.51 8.50 -1.44
N ASP A 47 -0.99 9.73 -1.26
CA ASP A 47 -0.17 10.92 -1.48
C ASP A 47 1.04 10.97 -0.54
N GLY A 48 2.13 11.53 -1.01
CA GLY A 48 3.38 11.68 -0.24
C GLY A 48 4.50 10.78 -0.73
N VAL A 49 5.53 10.66 0.09
CA VAL A 49 6.74 9.87 -0.19
C VAL A 49 6.84 8.73 0.82
N LEU A 50 6.98 7.52 0.34
CA LEU A 50 7.25 6.37 1.20
C LEU A 50 8.71 6.44 1.66
N TYR A 51 8.89 6.42 2.97
CA TYR A 51 10.18 6.26 3.63
C TYR A 51 10.35 4.80 4.04
N ILE A 52 11.42 4.17 3.56
CA ILE A 52 11.81 2.82 3.91
C ILE A 52 12.99 2.95 4.88
N TYR A 53 12.79 2.50 6.13
CA TYR A 53 13.86 2.55 7.11
C TYR A 53 14.91 1.51 6.79
N GLN A 54 16.18 1.90 6.87
CA GLN A 54 17.32 1.05 6.56
C GLN A 54 17.22 -0.33 7.22
N GLY A 55 17.25 -1.38 6.41
CA GLY A 55 17.09 -2.77 6.82
C GLY A 55 15.68 -3.34 6.65
N ASP A 56 14.66 -2.53 6.35
CA ASP A 56 13.32 -3.05 6.03
C ASP A 56 13.31 -3.78 4.68
N GLU A 57 14.15 -3.35 3.74
CA GLU A 57 14.29 -3.93 2.41
C GLU A 57 15.09 -5.25 2.42
N ASP A 58 16.11 -5.33 3.26
CA ASP A 58 16.97 -6.51 3.41
C ASP A 58 17.42 -6.65 4.88
N PRO A 59 16.60 -7.25 5.72
CA PRO A 59 16.91 -7.39 7.16
C PRO A 59 18.23 -8.13 7.42
N ALA A 60 18.54 -9.15 6.64
CA ALA A 60 19.74 -9.97 6.83
C ALA A 60 21.04 -9.16 6.66
N ALA A 61 21.07 -8.17 5.78
CA ALA A 61 22.21 -7.27 5.60
C ALA A 61 22.54 -6.46 6.86
N TYR A 62 21.60 -6.36 7.78
CA TYR A 62 21.72 -5.61 9.03
C TYR A 62 21.61 -6.51 10.27
N HIS A 63 21.79 -7.83 10.10
CA HIS A 63 21.67 -8.84 11.18
C HIS A 63 20.30 -8.82 11.89
N LEU A 64 19.24 -8.49 11.14
CA LEU A 64 17.86 -8.48 11.59
C LEU A 64 17.11 -9.71 11.05
N GLU A 65 16.04 -10.08 11.74
CA GLU A 65 15.12 -11.11 11.26
C GLU A 65 14.12 -10.54 10.25
N GLY A 66 13.75 -11.34 9.27
CA GLY A 66 12.76 -11.01 8.25
C GLY A 66 13.15 -11.49 6.87
N GLU A 67 12.24 -11.36 5.94
CA GLU A 67 12.45 -11.70 4.54
C GLU A 67 13.04 -10.52 3.76
N ASN A 68 13.82 -10.81 2.72
CA ASN A 68 14.26 -9.80 1.77
C ASN A 68 13.07 -9.28 0.97
N LEU A 69 12.81 -7.98 1.03
CA LEU A 69 11.70 -7.30 0.38
C LEU A 69 12.13 -6.32 -0.73
N GLU A 70 13.36 -6.42 -1.21
CA GLU A 70 13.86 -5.52 -2.27
C GLU A 70 12.99 -5.57 -3.52
N ALA A 71 12.61 -6.77 -3.98
CA ALA A 71 11.73 -6.94 -5.13
C ALA A 71 10.32 -6.36 -4.86
N PHE A 72 9.78 -6.60 -3.68
CA PHE A 72 8.49 -6.04 -3.28
C PHE A 72 8.50 -4.51 -3.32
N PHE A 73 9.49 -3.86 -2.71
CA PHE A 73 9.58 -2.40 -2.72
C PHE A 73 9.85 -1.84 -4.11
N THR A 74 10.62 -2.53 -4.93
CA THR A 74 10.82 -2.16 -6.33
C THR A 74 9.51 -2.11 -7.09
N ASP A 75 8.68 -3.15 -6.97
CA ASP A 75 7.38 -3.24 -7.64
C ASP A 75 6.38 -2.21 -7.09
N LEU A 76 6.35 -2.01 -5.78
CA LEU A 76 5.50 -1.03 -5.13
C LEU A 76 5.80 0.39 -5.60
N ILE A 77 7.08 0.75 -5.63
CA ILE A 77 7.53 2.09 -6.04
C ILE A 77 7.32 2.29 -7.55
N ALA A 78 7.57 1.27 -8.37
CA ALA A 78 7.34 1.32 -9.80
C ALA A 78 5.86 1.56 -10.13
N ALA A 79 4.96 0.85 -9.44
CA ALA A 79 3.51 1.02 -9.60
C ALA A 79 3.06 2.44 -9.21
N LYS A 80 3.56 2.96 -8.09
CA LYS A 80 3.28 4.34 -7.70
C LYS A 80 3.75 5.35 -8.74
N ARG A 81 4.97 5.20 -9.21
CA ARG A 81 5.57 6.11 -10.19
C ARG A 81 4.79 6.12 -11.49
N GLU A 82 4.34 4.98 -11.95
CA GLU A 82 3.60 4.85 -13.20
C GLU A 82 2.16 5.31 -13.10
N TYR A 83 1.44 4.95 -12.02
CA TYR A 83 -0.01 5.10 -11.96
C TYR A 83 -0.50 6.15 -10.95
N LEU A 84 0.29 6.47 -9.93
CA LEU A 84 -0.14 7.26 -8.78
C LEU A 84 0.78 8.45 -8.49
N PRO A 85 1.06 9.33 -9.48
CA PRO A 85 1.92 10.48 -9.23
C PRO A 85 1.32 11.39 -8.13
N ASN A 86 2.18 12.10 -7.41
CA ASN A 86 1.76 12.98 -6.30
C ASN A 86 0.96 14.21 -6.75
N THR A 87 0.82 14.43 -8.07
CA THR A 87 -0.06 15.45 -8.64
C THR A 87 -1.54 15.08 -8.56
N LEU A 88 -1.86 13.80 -8.33
CA LEU A 88 -3.24 13.34 -8.13
C LEU A 88 -3.73 13.67 -6.73
N ASP A 89 -5.00 14.05 -6.63
CA ASP A 89 -5.71 14.19 -5.36
C ASP A 89 -6.04 12.82 -4.75
N THR A 90 -6.35 12.80 -3.47
CA THR A 90 -6.70 11.58 -2.75
C THR A 90 -8.04 11.75 -2.03
N ALA A 91 -8.94 10.81 -2.25
CA ALA A 91 -10.18 10.66 -1.51
C ALA A 91 -10.25 9.27 -0.88
N TYR A 92 -10.40 9.23 0.44
CA TYR A 92 -10.54 7.97 1.17
C TYR A 92 -11.98 7.46 1.09
N LEU A 93 -12.13 6.15 0.89
CA LEU A 93 -13.44 5.49 0.78
C LEU A 93 -13.68 4.61 2.00
N GLN A 94 -14.90 4.62 2.50
CA GLN A 94 -15.33 3.69 3.55
C GLN A 94 -15.84 2.40 2.89
N THR A 95 -15.30 1.27 3.33
CA THR A 95 -15.65 -0.03 2.74
C THR A 95 -16.50 -0.91 3.65
N GLY A 96 -16.55 -0.61 4.95
CA GLY A 96 -17.19 -1.46 5.94
C GLY A 96 -16.49 -2.82 6.16
N SER A 97 -15.28 -3.00 5.62
CA SER A 97 -14.48 -4.22 5.72
C SER A 97 -13.02 -3.89 6.05
N ALA A 98 -12.16 -4.91 6.07
CA ALA A 98 -10.71 -4.74 6.22
C ALA A 98 -10.00 -4.30 4.94
N VAL A 99 -10.72 -4.05 3.85
CA VAL A 99 -10.14 -3.49 2.63
C VAL A 99 -9.97 -1.99 2.80
N PHE A 100 -8.73 -1.53 2.72
CA PHE A 100 -8.43 -0.12 2.54
C PHE A 100 -8.72 0.27 1.09
N ALA A 101 -9.44 1.35 0.90
CA ALA A 101 -9.75 1.88 -0.42
C ALA A 101 -9.56 3.39 -0.47
N CYS A 102 -8.92 3.85 -1.53
CA CYS A 102 -8.89 5.28 -1.84
C CYS A 102 -8.93 5.49 -3.36
N ARG A 103 -9.40 6.67 -3.74
CA ARG A 103 -9.35 7.12 -5.12
C ARG A 103 -8.25 8.16 -5.25
N ARG A 104 -7.37 7.96 -6.24
CA ARG A 104 -6.35 8.92 -6.64
C ARG A 104 -6.77 9.48 -8.00
N PHE A 105 -7.01 10.78 -8.08
CA PHE A 105 -7.69 11.36 -9.23
C PHE A 105 -7.16 12.75 -9.63
N GLY A 106 -7.35 13.07 -10.89
CA GLY A 106 -7.12 14.36 -11.52
C GLY A 106 -8.25 14.65 -12.49
N GLU A 107 -8.05 15.64 -13.38
CA GLU A 107 -9.09 16.05 -14.34
C GLU A 107 -9.52 14.92 -15.29
N GLN A 108 -8.57 14.08 -15.71
CA GLN A 108 -8.81 13.02 -16.70
C GLN A 108 -8.38 11.63 -16.21
N THR A 109 -8.07 11.51 -14.93
CA THR A 109 -7.54 10.26 -14.36
C THR A 109 -8.30 9.93 -13.11
N SER A 110 -8.76 8.68 -13.01
CA SER A 110 -9.31 8.13 -11.77
C SER A 110 -8.73 6.75 -11.53
N ARG A 111 -7.97 6.63 -10.45
CA ARG A 111 -7.33 5.39 -10.01
C ARG A 111 -7.98 4.94 -8.71
N LEU A 112 -8.44 3.71 -8.65
CA LEU A 112 -8.91 3.08 -7.41
C LEU A 112 -7.77 2.23 -6.83
N VAL A 113 -7.41 2.51 -5.59
CA VAL A 113 -6.41 1.76 -4.83
C VAL A 113 -7.15 0.90 -3.82
N LEU A 114 -6.90 -0.40 -3.85
CA LEU A 114 -7.46 -1.38 -2.91
C LEU A 114 -6.33 -2.16 -2.26
N VAL A 115 -6.37 -2.28 -0.93
CA VAL A 115 -5.43 -3.11 -0.17
C VAL A 115 -6.20 -3.91 0.87
N ASN A 116 -6.09 -5.23 0.83
CA ASN A 116 -6.68 -6.09 1.85
C ASN A 116 -5.77 -6.14 3.08
N LEU A 117 -6.21 -5.53 4.17
CA LEU A 117 -5.45 -5.49 5.44
C LEU A 117 -5.76 -6.69 6.34
N SER A 118 -6.43 -7.73 5.83
CA SER A 118 -6.77 -8.93 6.59
C SER A 118 -6.10 -10.18 6.06
N ASP A 119 -6.07 -11.21 6.89
CA ASP A 119 -5.60 -12.56 6.57
C ASP A 119 -6.66 -13.43 5.89
N THR A 120 -7.77 -12.83 5.47
CA THR A 120 -8.91 -13.51 4.83
C THR A 120 -9.13 -12.92 3.44
N GLU A 121 -9.36 -13.77 2.44
CA GLU A 121 -9.80 -13.33 1.13
C GLU A 121 -11.06 -12.47 1.24
N THR A 122 -11.05 -11.29 0.64
CA THR A 122 -12.10 -10.31 0.83
C THR A 122 -12.54 -9.72 -0.51
N PRO A 123 -13.85 -9.69 -0.78
CA PRO A 123 -14.40 -9.05 -1.97
C PRO A 123 -14.54 -7.55 -1.78
N TYR A 124 -14.44 -6.82 -2.89
CA TYR A 124 -14.81 -5.42 -3.00
C TYR A 124 -15.71 -5.22 -4.21
N THR A 125 -16.86 -4.62 -4.01
CA THR A 125 -17.82 -4.36 -5.10
C THR A 125 -17.56 -2.98 -5.71
N LEU A 126 -17.27 -2.96 -7.01
CA LEU A 126 -17.07 -1.73 -7.77
C LEU A 126 -18.40 -1.00 -7.98
N THR A 127 -18.35 0.32 -7.93
CA THR A 127 -19.49 1.19 -8.24
C THR A 127 -19.52 1.65 -9.70
N ALA A 128 -18.43 1.41 -10.43
CA ALA A 128 -18.30 1.69 -11.85
C ALA A 128 -17.42 0.60 -12.49
N SER A 129 -17.47 0.50 -13.82
CA SER A 129 -16.55 -0.42 -14.53
C SER A 129 -15.09 -0.02 -14.29
N ALA A 130 -14.25 -1.02 -14.16
CA ALA A 130 -12.83 -0.81 -13.94
C ALA A 130 -12.00 -1.93 -14.56
N SER A 131 -10.71 -1.68 -14.72
CA SER A 131 -9.72 -2.68 -15.13
C SER A 131 -8.53 -2.64 -14.16
N VAL A 132 -7.95 -3.82 -13.89
CA VAL A 132 -6.76 -3.93 -13.04
C VAL A 132 -5.54 -3.50 -13.83
N LEU A 133 -4.86 -2.46 -13.35
CA LEU A 133 -3.62 -1.98 -13.96
C LEU A 133 -2.41 -2.75 -13.44
N THR A 134 -2.37 -2.98 -12.13
CA THR A 134 -1.33 -3.76 -11.47
C THR A 134 -1.84 -4.32 -10.15
N ALA A 135 -1.24 -5.42 -9.71
CA ALA A 135 -1.54 -6.03 -8.42
C ALA A 135 -0.26 -6.56 -7.77
N LEU A 136 -0.23 -6.53 -6.45
CA LEU A 136 0.76 -7.24 -5.62
C LEU A 136 0.01 -8.27 -4.79
N GLY A 137 0.34 -9.56 -5.01
CA GLY A 137 -0.46 -10.70 -4.56
C GLY A 137 -1.57 -11.07 -5.56
N ASN A 138 -2.47 -11.96 -5.16
CA ASN A 138 -3.53 -12.45 -6.04
C ASN A 138 -4.78 -11.57 -5.94
N VAL A 139 -5.09 -10.90 -7.03
CA VAL A 139 -6.30 -10.09 -7.18
C VAL A 139 -6.99 -10.48 -8.47
N THR A 140 -8.28 -10.78 -8.39
CA THR A 140 -9.10 -11.11 -9.55
C THR A 140 -10.26 -10.15 -9.68
N LEU A 141 -10.67 -9.89 -10.92
CA LEU A 141 -11.84 -9.09 -11.24
C LEU A 141 -12.80 -9.93 -12.06
N ALA A 142 -14.01 -10.11 -11.55
CA ALA A 142 -15.11 -10.80 -12.25
C ALA A 142 -16.37 -9.94 -12.16
N GLY A 143 -16.84 -9.47 -13.31
CA GLY A 143 -17.93 -8.49 -13.33
C GLY A 143 -17.57 -7.21 -12.62
N ASN A 144 -18.29 -6.87 -11.58
CA ASN A 144 -18.04 -5.71 -10.73
C ASN A 144 -17.43 -6.08 -9.36
N THR A 145 -16.97 -7.31 -9.19
CA THR A 145 -16.37 -7.78 -7.93
C THR A 145 -14.88 -7.99 -8.08
N VAL A 146 -14.12 -7.27 -7.26
CA VAL A 146 -12.67 -7.48 -7.08
C VAL A 146 -12.50 -8.39 -5.88
N THR A 147 -11.83 -9.52 -6.07
CA THR A 147 -11.51 -10.45 -4.98
C THR A 147 -10.03 -10.34 -4.65
N LEU A 148 -9.74 -9.93 -3.42
CA LEU A 148 -8.38 -9.72 -2.93
C LEU A 148 -7.98 -10.86 -1.99
N SER A 149 -6.93 -11.57 -2.34
CA SER A 149 -6.31 -12.54 -1.42
C SER A 149 -5.80 -11.84 -0.14
N PRO A 150 -5.51 -12.58 0.93
CA PRO A 150 -4.96 -11.99 2.16
C PRO A 150 -3.77 -11.07 1.88
N TYR A 151 -3.82 -9.86 2.43
CA TYR A 151 -2.74 -8.87 2.35
C TYR A 151 -2.30 -8.49 0.94
N SER A 152 -3.14 -8.69 -0.06
CA SER A 152 -2.90 -8.25 -1.44
C SER A 152 -3.39 -6.83 -1.68
N GLY A 153 -2.91 -6.23 -2.75
CA GLY A 153 -3.36 -4.91 -3.17
C GLY A 153 -3.37 -4.75 -4.69
N ALA A 154 -4.18 -3.82 -5.16
CA ALA A 154 -4.30 -3.53 -6.58
C ALA A 154 -4.54 -2.05 -6.84
N ILE A 155 -4.13 -1.62 -8.02
CA ILE A 155 -4.47 -0.32 -8.59
C ILE A 155 -5.31 -0.58 -9.82
N LEU A 156 -6.51 0.04 -9.86
CA LEU A 156 -7.45 -0.10 -10.96
C LEU A 156 -7.67 1.23 -11.67
N GLN A 157 -7.90 1.16 -12.97
CA GLN A 157 -8.41 2.26 -13.77
C GLN A 157 -9.93 2.20 -13.77
N GLU A 158 -10.58 3.27 -13.33
CA GLU A 158 -12.04 3.44 -13.42
C GLU A 158 -12.44 4.10 -14.74
N GLY A 159 -13.55 3.70 -15.27
CA GLY A 159 -14.14 4.26 -16.50
C GLY A 159 -13.94 3.44 -17.75
#